data_7ec28b2bcbbe21bf32304c5004d20bb4
#
_entry.id   7ec28b2bcbbe21bf32304c5004d20bb4
#
_cell.length_a   1.000
_cell.length_b   1.000
_cell.length_c   1.000
_cell.angle_alpha   90.00
_cell.angle_beta   90.00
_cell.angle_gamma   90.00
#
_symmetry.space_group_name_H-M   'P 1'
#
loop_
_entity.id
_entity.type
_entity.pdbx_description
1 polymer ?
#
loop_
_entity_poly.entity_id
_entity_poly.type
_entity_poly.pdbx_seq_one_letter_code
_entity_poly.pdbx_strand_id
1 'polypeptide(L)'
;MKRITGHLEEKNGKYYAAVNHYTVDGKRKVKWHSLDLPVAKGNKREANYRLNQLLEKFNSGENYLSDAMTPAERERNRLAESYVEDYLLEWVESHKMNVSASTYEGYKNYIESKMIPYFKKLHIKVKELSGDEINGFYQEMNKLGFKGSTLQRYHAVLHLA
;
A
#
# COMPACT_ATOMS: atom_id res chain seq x y z
N MET A 1 7.19 -16.62 -11.96
CA MET A 1 7.82 -15.43 -11.41
C MET A 1 9.16 -15.19 -12.10
N LYS A 2 9.51 -13.97 -12.53
CA LYS A 2 10.83 -13.72 -13.16
C LYS A 2 11.90 -13.75 -12.07
N ARG A 3 12.99 -14.49 -12.33
CA ARG A 3 14.13 -14.59 -11.41
C ARG A 3 14.81 -13.22 -11.25
N ILE A 4 15.09 -12.84 -10.02
CA ILE A 4 15.81 -11.62 -9.68
C ILE A 4 17.30 -11.84 -9.94
N THR A 5 17.89 -10.87 -10.62
CA THR A 5 19.30 -10.85 -10.97
C THR A 5 19.94 -9.57 -10.50
N GLY A 6 21.25 -9.54 -10.35
CA GLY A 6 21.99 -8.37 -9.96
C GLY A 6 23.47 -8.51 -10.30
N HIS A 7 24.20 -7.43 -10.13
CA HIS A 7 25.64 -7.39 -10.33
C HIS A 7 26.29 -6.43 -9.32
N LEU A 8 27.60 -6.56 -9.14
CA LEU A 8 28.37 -5.64 -8.30
C LEU A 8 28.63 -4.34 -9.02
N GLU A 9 28.48 -3.26 -8.28
CA GLU A 9 28.86 -1.91 -8.68
C GLU A 9 29.79 -1.29 -7.65
N GLU A 10 30.72 -0.46 -8.11
CA GLU A 10 31.65 0.28 -7.29
C GLU A 10 31.27 1.77 -7.32
N LYS A 11 30.96 2.32 -6.15
CA LYS A 11 30.58 3.74 -6.03
C LYS A 11 31.11 4.31 -4.72
N ASN A 12 31.75 5.49 -4.81
CA ASN A 12 32.30 6.20 -3.64
C ASN A 12 33.21 5.32 -2.77
N GLY A 13 34.03 4.46 -3.40
CA GLY A 13 34.97 3.59 -2.69
C GLY A 13 34.32 2.42 -1.94
N LYS A 14 33.07 2.11 -2.21
CA LYS A 14 32.31 0.98 -1.63
C LYS A 14 31.68 0.09 -2.70
N TYR A 15 31.48 -1.18 -2.35
CA TYR A 15 30.73 -2.13 -3.16
C TYR A 15 29.23 -2.02 -2.91
N TYR A 16 28.45 -2.07 -4.00
CA TYR A 16 27.00 -2.11 -4.00
C TYR A 16 26.50 -3.28 -4.85
N ALA A 17 25.36 -3.85 -4.44
CA ALA A 17 24.61 -4.78 -5.26
C ALA A 17 23.55 -3.99 -6.06
N ALA A 18 23.70 -3.92 -7.37
CA ALA A 18 22.66 -3.39 -8.26
C ALA A 18 21.70 -4.52 -8.61
N VAL A 19 20.54 -4.56 -7.99
CA VAL A 19 19.56 -5.64 -8.10
C VAL A 19 18.40 -5.23 -8.99
N ASN A 20 18.06 -6.08 -9.96
CA ASN A 20 16.92 -5.89 -10.86
C ASN A 20 15.64 -6.38 -10.20
N HIS A 21 14.80 -5.46 -9.81
CA HIS A 21 13.45 -5.73 -9.30
C HIS A 21 12.42 -5.58 -10.41
N TYR A 22 11.28 -6.27 -10.25
CA TYR A 22 10.15 -6.14 -11.17
C TYR A 22 8.94 -5.66 -10.38
N THR A 23 8.31 -4.59 -10.86
CA THR A 23 7.03 -4.09 -10.31
C THR A 23 5.91 -5.07 -10.60
N VAL A 24 4.76 -4.90 -9.95
CA VAL A 24 3.54 -5.68 -10.22
C VAL A 24 3.17 -5.62 -11.70
N ASP A 25 3.38 -4.45 -12.35
CA ASP A 25 3.16 -4.23 -13.80
C ASP A 25 4.24 -4.87 -14.70
N GLY A 26 5.18 -5.63 -14.14
CA GLY A 26 6.25 -6.29 -14.86
C GLY A 26 7.39 -5.38 -15.33
N LYS A 27 7.40 -4.10 -14.98
CA LYS A 27 8.48 -3.15 -15.32
C LYS A 27 9.71 -3.41 -14.48
N ARG A 28 10.89 -3.39 -15.12
CA ARG A 28 12.18 -3.54 -14.44
C ARG A 28 12.58 -2.23 -13.76
N LYS A 29 12.90 -2.30 -12.49
CA LYS A 29 13.57 -1.23 -11.70
C LYS A 29 14.88 -1.78 -11.14
N VAL A 30 15.92 -0.94 -11.10
CA VAL A 30 17.19 -1.28 -10.46
C VAL A 30 17.26 -0.60 -9.11
N LYS A 31 17.55 -1.36 -8.06
CA LYS A 31 17.76 -0.84 -6.72
C LYS A 31 19.19 -1.18 -6.24
N TRP A 32 19.81 -0.21 -5.61
CA TRP A 32 21.18 -0.31 -5.12
C TRP A 32 21.16 -0.63 -3.62
N HIS A 33 21.80 -1.74 -3.24
CA HIS A 33 21.94 -2.16 -1.85
C HIS A 33 23.41 -2.01 -1.46
N SER A 34 23.71 -1.27 -0.38
CA SER A 34 25.06 -1.22 0.17
C SER A 34 25.45 -2.62 0.66
N LEU A 35 26.66 -3.04 0.33
CA LEU A 35 27.22 -4.28 0.86
C LEU A 35 28.12 -4.01 2.09
N ASP A 36 28.26 -2.74 2.47
CA ASP A 36 29.09 -2.27 3.61
C ASP A 36 30.52 -2.80 3.55
N LEU A 37 31.06 -2.86 2.34
CA LEU A 37 32.44 -3.28 2.06
C LEU A 37 33.16 -2.18 1.28
N PRO A 38 34.34 -1.75 1.72
CA PRO A 38 35.19 -0.86 0.93
C PRO A 38 35.78 -1.57 -0.28
N VAL A 39 36.03 -0.83 -1.35
CA VAL A 39 36.77 -1.31 -2.52
C VAL A 39 38.24 -1.44 -2.14
N ALA A 40 38.66 -2.67 -1.86
CA ALA A 40 40.03 -3.00 -1.48
C ALA A 40 40.42 -4.37 -2.04
N LYS A 41 41.75 -4.60 -2.13
CA LYS A 41 42.30 -5.90 -2.59
C LYS A 41 41.78 -7.03 -1.70
N GLY A 42 41.12 -8.03 -2.28
CA GLY A 42 40.54 -9.17 -1.56
C GLY A 42 39.04 -9.03 -1.26
N ASN A 43 38.50 -7.82 -1.13
CA ASN A 43 37.08 -7.64 -0.77
C ASN A 43 36.09 -7.95 -1.90
N LYS A 44 36.53 -8.03 -3.15
CA LYS A 44 35.67 -8.36 -4.28
C LYS A 44 35.04 -9.75 -4.17
N ARG A 45 35.77 -10.73 -3.61
CA ARG A 45 35.25 -12.09 -3.37
C ARG A 45 34.14 -12.08 -2.33
N GLU A 46 34.37 -11.36 -1.23
CA GLU A 46 33.37 -11.18 -0.18
C GLU A 46 32.14 -10.41 -0.67
N ALA A 47 32.35 -9.37 -1.48
CA ALA A 47 31.26 -8.60 -2.09
C ALA A 47 30.39 -9.47 -3.01
N ASN A 48 31.00 -10.35 -3.83
CA ASN A 48 30.27 -11.32 -4.64
C ASN A 48 29.51 -12.32 -3.79
N TYR A 49 30.07 -12.80 -2.70
CA TYR A 49 29.40 -13.70 -1.78
C TYR A 49 28.14 -13.03 -1.16
N ARG A 50 28.25 -11.80 -0.66
CA ARG A 50 27.13 -11.03 -0.13
C ARG A 50 26.07 -10.71 -1.19
N LEU A 51 26.48 -10.40 -2.43
CA LEU A 51 25.57 -10.25 -3.54
C LEU A 51 24.74 -11.53 -3.76
N ASN A 52 25.40 -12.70 -3.80
CA ASN A 52 24.73 -13.96 -4.03
C ASN A 52 23.76 -14.30 -2.90
N GLN A 53 24.14 -14.08 -1.63
CA GLN A 53 23.23 -14.24 -0.49
C GLN A 53 22.00 -13.32 -0.59
N LEU A 54 22.23 -12.06 -0.99
CA LEU A 54 21.14 -11.10 -1.18
C LEU A 54 20.18 -11.55 -2.29
N LEU A 55 20.72 -12.01 -3.43
CA LEU A 55 19.91 -12.52 -4.55
C LEU A 55 19.16 -13.81 -4.18
N GLU A 56 19.75 -14.67 -3.40
CA GLU A 56 19.13 -15.90 -2.90
C GLU A 56 17.95 -15.58 -1.97
N LYS A 57 18.16 -14.65 -1.02
CA LYS A 57 17.12 -14.14 -0.14
C LYS A 57 15.94 -13.52 -0.92
N PHE A 58 16.21 -12.76 -1.96
CA PHE A 58 15.15 -12.18 -2.80
C PHE A 58 14.42 -13.24 -3.66
N ASN A 59 15.10 -14.28 -4.08
CA ASN A 59 14.50 -15.36 -4.89
C ASN A 59 13.76 -16.41 -4.04
N SER A 60 14.05 -16.51 -2.73
CA SER A 60 13.31 -17.39 -1.79
C SER A 60 11.95 -16.87 -1.39
N GLY A 61 11.61 -15.62 -1.77
CA GLY A 61 10.31 -15.01 -1.49
C GLY A 61 10.23 -14.27 -0.16
N GLU A 62 11.31 -14.24 0.64
CA GLU A 62 11.36 -13.45 1.85
C GLU A 62 11.45 -11.93 1.54
N ASN A 63 10.41 -11.19 1.87
CA ASN A 63 10.34 -9.71 1.86
C ASN A 63 10.74 -9.00 0.55
N TYR A 64 10.79 -9.70 -0.57
CA TYR A 64 11.22 -9.14 -1.85
C TYR A 64 10.44 -7.90 -2.27
N LEU A 65 9.12 -7.95 -2.17
CA LEU A 65 8.25 -6.83 -2.60
C LEU A 65 8.41 -5.60 -1.70
N SER A 66 8.61 -5.79 -0.39
CA SER A 66 8.75 -4.68 0.55
C SER A 66 10.02 -3.87 0.34
N ASP A 67 11.14 -4.51 0.00
CA ASP A 67 12.43 -3.83 -0.20
C ASP A 67 12.53 -3.14 -1.57
N ALA A 68 11.79 -3.63 -2.58
CA ALA A 68 11.74 -3.03 -3.90
C ALA A 68 10.82 -1.79 -3.97
N MET A 69 9.87 -1.67 -3.04
CA MET A 69 8.87 -0.60 -3.01
C MET A 69 9.39 0.65 -2.33
N THR A 70 9.01 1.81 -2.88
CA THR A 70 9.16 3.08 -2.17
C THR A 70 8.24 3.12 -0.94
N PRO A 71 8.49 3.98 0.05
CA PRO A 71 7.57 4.16 1.19
C PRO A 71 6.12 4.42 0.75
N ALA A 72 5.92 5.23 -0.29
CA ALA A 72 4.59 5.53 -0.85
C ALA A 72 3.94 4.29 -1.50
N GLU A 73 4.70 3.46 -2.20
CA GLU A 73 4.19 2.19 -2.78
C GLU A 73 3.83 1.18 -1.66
N ARG A 74 4.62 1.11 -0.59
CA ARG A 74 4.30 0.25 0.56
C ARG A 74 3.00 0.67 1.22
N GLU A 75 2.84 1.97 1.45
CA GLU A 75 1.64 2.53 2.06
C GLU A 75 0.41 2.29 1.19
N ARG A 76 0.51 2.54 -0.13
CA ARG A 76 -0.59 2.23 -1.07
C ARG A 76 -1.00 0.76 -1.02
N ASN A 77 -0.02 -0.16 -0.98
CA ASN A 77 -0.31 -1.59 -0.91
C ASN A 77 -0.91 -1.99 0.43
N ARG A 78 -0.43 -1.39 1.54
CA ARG A 78 -1.02 -1.58 2.87
C ARG A 78 -2.50 -1.20 2.85
N LEU A 79 -2.81 0.00 2.34
CA LEU A 79 -4.18 0.49 2.24
C LEU A 79 -5.03 -0.39 1.31
N ALA A 80 -4.50 -0.82 0.17
CA ALA A 80 -5.20 -1.69 -0.76
C ALA A 80 -5.53 -3.08 -0.16
N GLU A 81 -4.68 -3.59 0.73
CA GLU A 81 -4.89 -4.87 1.42
C GLU A 81 -5.71 -4.74 2.72
N SER A 82 -5.98 -3.52 3.21
CA SER A 82 -6.86 -3.30 4.35
C SER A 82 -8.33 -3.56 3.99
N TYR A 83 -9.12 -3.91 4.99
CA TYR A 83 -10.57 -3.96 4.80
C TYR A 83 -11.18 -2.57 4.71
N VAL A 84 -12.27 -2.42 3.95
CA VAL A 84 -12.91 -1.11 3.71
C VAL A 84 -13.34 -0.45 5.02
N GLU A 85 -13.87 -1.21 5.96
CA GLU A 85 -14.27 -0.71 7.27
C GLU A 85 -13.09 -0.14 8.07
N ASP A 86 -11.93 -0.79 8.06
CA ASP A 86 -10.73 -0.34 8.77
C ASP A 86 -10.12 0.88 8.08
N TYR A 87 -10.09 0.87 6.75
CA TYR A 87 -9.63 2.01 5.95
C TYR A 87 -10.45 3.28 6.24
N LEU A 88 -11.77 3.18 6.27
CA LEU A 88 -12.65 4.32 6.54
C LEU A 88 -12.44 4.91 7.94
N LEU A 89 -12.20 4.08 8.96
CA LEU A 89 -11.86 4.52 10.30
C LEU A 89 -10.52 5.27 10.32
N GLU A 90 -9.50 4.70 9.71
CA GLU A 90 -8.17 5.33 9.62
C GLU A 90 -8.24 6.65 8.84
N TRP A 91 -8.98 6.66 7.74
CA TRP A 91 -9.16 7.85 6.92
C TRP A 91 -9.81 9.00 7.70
N VAL A 92 -10.91 8.75 8.42
CA VAL A 92 -11.61 9.82 9.16
C VAL A 92 -10.75 10.39 10.28
N GLU A 93 -9.97 9.56 10.97
CA GLU A 93 -9.05 10.04 12.00
C GLU A 93 -7.92 10.89 11.42
N SER A 94 -7.35 10.48 10.28
CA SER A 94 -6.32 11.26 9.58
C SER A 94 -6.85 12.60 9.05
N HIS A 95 -8.16 12.68 8.73
CA HIS A 95 -8.81 13.86 8.19
C HIS A 95 -9.17 14.92 9.26
N LYS A 96 -9.11 14.52 10.53
CA LYS A 96 -9.48 15.38 11.68
C LYS A 96 -8.78 16.75 11.69
N MET A 97 -7.51 16.78 11.30
CA MET A 97 -6.71 18.02 11.28
C MET A 97 -7.01 18.92 10.08
N ASN A 98 -7.72 18.41 9.07
CA ASN A 98 -7.93 19.10 7.79
C ASN A 98 -9.32 19.74 7.67
N VAL A 99 -10.22 19.52 8.64
CA VAL A 99 -11.60 19.98 8.61
C VAL A 99 -12.02 20.59 9.94
N SER A 100 -13.14 21.33 9.95
CA SER A 100 -13.72 21.84 11.20
C SER A 100 -14.19 20.70 12.10
N ALA A 101 -14.23 20.94 13.41
CA ALA A 101 -14.71 19.95 14.38
C ALA A 101 -16.12 19.43 14.04
N SER A 102 -17.04 20.29 13.62
CA SER A 102 -18.40 19.90 13.25
C SER A 102 -18.43 19.04 11.97
N THR A 103 -17.55 19.30 11.01
CA THR A 103 -17.41 18.49 9.79
C THR A 103 -16.84 17.11 10.11
N TYR A 104 -15.80 17.06 10.96
CA TYR A 104 -15.22 15.80 11.42
C TYR A 104 -16.26 14.91 12.11
N GLU A 105 -17.00 15.47 13.08
CA GLU A 105 -18.07 14.74 13.78
C GLU A 105 -19.16 14.24 12.81
N GLY A 106 -19.50 15.03 11.80
CA GLY A 106 -20.42 14.62 10.75
C GLY A 106 -19.90 13.43 9.94
N TYR A 107 -18.64 13.49 9.50
CA TYR A 107 -18.01 12.38 8.74
C TYR A 107 -17.91 11.12 9.60
N LYS A 108 -17.43 11.28 10.83
CA LYS A 108 -17.31 10.18 11.79
C LYS A 108 -18.66 9.48 12.01
N ASN A 109 -19.71 10.25 12.24
CA ASN A 109 -21.05 9.72 12.44
C ASN A 109 -21.55 8.94 11.20
N TYR A 110 -21.34 9.46 9.97
CA TYR A 110 -21.75 8.75 8.75
C TYR A 110 -21.00 7.44 8.57
N ILE A 111 -19.69 7.46 8.82
CA ILE A 111 -18.83 6.28 8.71
C ILE A 111 -19.22 5.24 9.75
N GLU A 112 -19.19 5.58 11.03
CA GLU A 112 -19.42 4.63 12.14
C GLU A 112 -20.85 4.09 12.18
N SER A 113 -21.85 4.94 11.92
CA SER A 113 -23.26 4.54 12.08
C SER A 113 -23.81 3.81 10.87
N LYS A 114 -23.28 3.99 9.67
CA LYS A 114 -23.86 3.47 8.42
C LYS A 114 -22.89 2.71 7.53
N MET A 115 -21.73 3.29 7.24
CA MET A 115 -20.78 2.68 6.30
C MET A 115 -20.10 1.45 6.89
N ILE A 116 -19.56 1.55 8.10
CA ILE A 116 -18.90 0.41 8.77
C ILE A 116 -19.84 -0.77 8.94
N PRO A 117 -21.07 -0.63 9.48
CA PRO A 117 -21.97 -1.77 9.58
C PRO A 117 -22.31 -2.46 8.25
N TYR A 118 -22.33 -1.69 7.16
CA TYR A 118 -22.56 -2.23 5.82
C TYR A 118 -21.33 -2.97 5.30
N PHE A 119 -20.17 -2.30 5.23
CA PHE A 119 -18.95 -2.87 4.67
C PHE A 119 -18.39 -4.02 5.51
N LYS A 120 -18.58 -3.99 6.83
CA LYS A 120 -18.24 -5.11 7.71
C LYS A 120 -19.01 -6.40 7.41
N LYS A 121 -20.26 -6.30 6.93
CA LYS A 121 -21.01 -7.48 6.46
C LYS A 121 -20.40 -8.06 5.16
N LEU A 122 -19.91 -7.18 4.27
CA LEU A 122 -19.28 -7.60 3.02
C LEU A 122 -17.86 -8.13 3.26
N HIS A 123 -17.14 -7.60 4.23
CA HIS A 123 -15.77 -7.94 4.62
C HIS A 123 -14.83 -8.01 3.42
N ILE A 124 -14.80 -6.94 2.63
CA ILE A 124 -14.02 -6.81 1.40
C ILE A 124 -12.82 -5.89 1.58
N LYS A 125 -11.76 -6.15 0.84
CA LYS A 125 -10.57 -5.29 0.83
C LYS A 125 -10.77 -4.06 -0.06
N VAL A 126 -10.05 -2.98 0.24
CA VAL A 126 -10.10 -1.73 -0.55
C VAL A 126 -9.82 -1.99 -2.03
N LYS A 127 -8.88 -2.86 -2.37
CA LYS A 127 -8.58 -3.24 -3.77
C LYS A 127 -9.70 -3.99 -4.49
N GLU A 128 -10.66 -4.54 -3.75
CA GLU A 128 -11.80 -5.32 -4.24
C GLU A 128 -13.08 -4.47 -4.32
N LEU A 129 -13.04 -3.26 -3.75
CA LEU A 129 -14.17 -2.34 -3.75
C LEU A 129 -14.44 -1.84 -5.17
N SER A 130 -15.62 -2.10 -5.67
CA SER A 130 -16.09 -1.65 -6.97
C SER A 130 -17.31 -0.73 -6.86
N GLY A 131 -17.72 -0.18 -7.99
CA GLY A 131 -18.96 0.62 -8.07
C GLY A 131 -20.21 -0.15 -7.66
N ASP A 132 -20.22 -1.48 -7.79
CA ASP A 132 -21.38 -2.31 -7.46
C ASP A 132 -21.60 -2.40 -5.95
N GLU A 133 -20.54 -2.57 -5.15
CA GLU A 133 -20.62 -2.57 -3.69
C GLU A 133 -21.04 -1.19 -3.15
N ILE A 134 -20.52 -0.12 -3.76
CA ILE A 134 -20.91 1.26 -3.40
C ILE A 134 -22.37 1.52 -3.75
N ASN A 135 -22.82 1.11 -4.92
CA ASN A 135 -24.24 1.21 -5.31
C ASN A 135 -25.13 0.36 -4.42
N GLY A 136 -24.67 -0.83 -4.01
CA GLY A 136 -25.37 -1.68 -3.03
C GLY A 136 -25.58 -0.96 -1.71
N PHE A 137 -24.56 -0.23 -1.22
CA PHE A 137 -24.70 0.61 -0.04
C PHE A 137 -25.80 1.67 -0.20
N TYR A 138 -25.81 2.40 -1.31
CA TYR A 138 -26.86 3.42 -1.54
C TYR A 138 -28.25 2.82 -1.64
N GLN A 139 -28.40 1.65 -2.26
CA GLN A 139 -29.67 0.94 -2.32
C GLN A 139 -30.15 0.50 -0.93
N GLU A 140 -29.25 0.00 -0.07
CA GLU A 140 -29.60 -0.37 1.31
C GLU A 140 -30.03 0.87 2.11
N MET A 141 -29.30 1.97 2.01
CA MET A 141 -29.67 3.22 2.68
C MET A 141 -31.01 3.77 2.18
N ASN A 142 -31.30 3.68 0.88
CA ASN A 142 -32.57 4.08 0.31
C ASN A 142 -33.74 3.20 0.83
N LYS A 143 -33.55 1.88 0.93
CA LYS A 143 -34.53 0.94 1.54
C LYS A 143 -34.81 1.26 3.01
N LEU A 144 -33.83 1.79 3.74
CA LEU A 144 -33.95 2.26 5.12
C LEU A 144 -34.66 3.63 5.23
N GLY A 145 -35.08 4.21 4.09
CA GLY A 145 -35.84 5.47 4.05
C GLY A 145 -34.99 6.74 4.06
N PHE A 146 -33.67 6.64 3.84
CA PHE A 146 -32.83 7.86 3.75
C PHE A 146 -33.10 8.61 2.45
N LYS A 147 -33.26 9.92 2.54
CA LYS A 147 -33.54 10.79 1.39
C LYS A 147 -32.30 11.00 0.52
N GLY A 148 -32.52 11.38 -0.73
CA GLY A 148 -31.45 11.63 -1.70
C GLY A 148 -30.38 12.62 -1.22
N SER A 149 -30.78 13.67 -0.48
CA SER A 149 -29.82 14.62 0.12
C SER A 149 -28.89 14.00 1.16
N THR A 150 -29.34 12.98 1.90
CA THR A 150 -28.49 12.22 2.82
C THR A 150 -27.58 11.27 2.06
N LEU A 151 -28.08 10.61 1.01
CA LEU A 151 -27.27 9.76 0.13
C LEU A 151 -26.14 10.57 -0.55
N GLN A 152 -26.39 11.81 -0.96
CA GLN A 152 -25.37 12.70 -1.50
C GLN A 152 -24.25 12.98 -0.49
N ARG A 153 -24.60 13.14 0.81
CA ARG A 153 -23.58 13.31 1.86
C ARG A 153 -22.74 12.05 2.06
N TYR A 154 -23.35 10.88 2.04
CA TYR A 154 -22.61 9.61 2.08
C TYR A 154 -21.70 9.47 0.87
N HIS A 155 -22.22 9.79 -0.32
CA HIS A 155 -21.41 9.77 -1.55
C HIS A 155 -20.21 10.72 -1.44
N ALA A 156 -20.41 11.96 -0.96
CA ALA A 156 -19.32 12.92 -0.79
C ALA A 156 -18.22 12.40 0.14
N VAL A 157 -18.57 11.73 1.25
CA VAL A 157 -17.60 11.14 2.18
C VAL A 157 -16.85 9.98 1.53
N LEU A 158 -17.54 9.05 0.85
CA LEU A 158 -16.90 7.92 0.15
C LEU A 158 -16.03 8.37 -1.02
N HIS A 159 -16.36 9.49 -1.67
CA HIS A 159 -15.56 10.04 -2.77
C HIS A 159 -14.30 10.76 -2.27
N LEU A 160 -14.32 11.30 -1.06
CA LEU A 160 -13.17 11.95 -0.43
C LEU A 160 -12.21 10.94 0.19
N ALA A 161 -12.71 9.79 0.63
CA ALA A 161 -11.92 8.70 1.20
C ALA A 161 -11.22 7.88 0.11
#